data_ecb37a6c1752953cc5e77e5a35ee3656
#
_entry.id   ecb37a6c1752953cc5e77e5a35ee3656
#
_cell.length_a   1.000
_cell.length_b   1.000
_cell.length_c   1.000
_cell.angle_alpha   90.00
_cell.angle_beta   90.00
_cell.angle_gamma   90.00
#
_symmetry.space_group_name_H-M   'P 1'
#
loop_
_entity.id
_entity.type
_entity.pdbx_description
1 polymer ?
#
loop_
_entity_poly.entity_id
_entity_poly.type
_entity_poly.pdbx_seq_one_letter_code
_entity_poly.pdbx_strand_id
1 'polypeptide(L)'
;MRTLKQIVTLLAIAFICISCSYATPLSFNPWQVVPVPTDTNLQDIAFTGDPSHGWLVGSNSAILETTDGGKTWQERKLELGDQNYRFTSVSFADKEGWITGEPGILLHTSDGGSSWSRIPLSEKLPGSPNTVLALGPDSAEMTTTVGAIYQTKDAGKTWKAMVEEAVGVVRNISRSEDGKYVAVSAKGNFYSTWEPGQKAWVQHQRNNSKRLQNMGFGKDGRLWVLARGGQLQFSSTEDPEVWDEAQNPEFSTSWGLLDLAYRTPNEIWVAGGSGNLLCSLDGGKTWQKDRGIENVPSNLYKIVFLTPEQGFIIGQKGLLLKYEQPSETA
;
A
#
# COMPACT_ATOMS: atom_id res chain seq x y z
N MET A 1 -27.82 16.82 -48.38
CA MET A 1 -27.64 15.53 -47.73
C MET A 1 -26.20 15.21 -47.31
N ARG A 2 -25.15 15.58 -48.01
CA ARG A 2 -23.74 15.38 -47.61
C ARG A 2 -23.32 16.21 -46.39
N THR A 3 -23.73 17.45 -46.33
CA THR A 3 -23.41 18.37 -45.20
C THR A 3 -24.06 17.95 -43.87
N LEU A 4 -25.29 17.44 -43.90
CA LEU A 4 -25.97 16.97 -42.70
C LEU A 4 -25.32 15.70 -42.10
N LYS A 5 -24.86 14.78 -42.98
CA LYS A 5 -24.10 13.58 -42.54
C LYS A 5 -22.75 13.96 -41.90
N GLN A 6 -22.05 14.96 -42.46
CA GLN A 6 -20.78 15.42 -41.90
C GLN A 6 -20.97 16.11 -40.53
N ILE A 7 -22.04 16.89 -40.35
CA ILE A 7 -22.35 17.54 -39.07
C ILE A 7 -22.74 16.47 -38.01
N VAL A 8 -23.53 15.45 -38.39
CA VAL A 8 -23.88 14.35 -37.48
C VAL A 8 -22.67 13.51 -37.09
N THR A 9 -21.74 13.27 -38.02
CA THR A 9 -20.50 12.55 -37.75
C THR A 9 -19.55 13.34 -36.86
N LEU A 10 -19.43 14.67 -37.06
CA LEU A 10 -18.65 15.57 -36.21
C LEU A 10 -19.24 15.69 -34.79
N LEU A 11 -20.57 15.75 -34.65
CA LEU A 11 -21.26 15.75 -33.37
C LEU A 11 -21.10 14.39 -32.65
N ALA A 12 -21.16 13.27 -33.37
CA ALA A 12 -20.94 11.94 -32.77
C ALA A 12 -19.48 11.77 -32.30
N ILE A 13 -18.50 12.26 -33.07
CA ILE A 13 -17.09 12.26 -32.67
C ILE A 13 -16.86 13.20 -31.48
N ALA A 14 -17.47 14.38 -31.44
CA ALA A 14 -17.41 15.28 -30.28
C ALA A 14 -18.04 14.68 -29.03
N PHE A 15 -19.15 13.93 -29.15
CA PHE A 15 -19.77 13.23 -28.00
C PHE A 15 -18.90 12.06 -27.50
N ILE A 16 -18.17 11.35 -28.36
CA ILE A 16 -17.25 10.27 -27.98
C ILE A 16 -16.01 10.87 -27.28
N CYS A 17 -15.56 12.07 -27.65
CA CYS A 17 -14.40 12.73 -27.04
C CYS A 17 -14.70 13.38 -25.68
N ILE A 18 -15.96 13.65 -25.34
CA ILE A 18 -16.35 14.29 -24.06
C ILE A 18 -16.54 13.25 -22.95
N SER A 19 -16.71 11.97 -23.28
CA SER A 19 -16.96 10.90 -22.29
C SER A 19 -15.71 10.31 -21.64
N CYS A 20 -14.49 10.80 -21.93
CA CYS A 20 -13.23 10.18 -21.50
C CYS A 20 -12.43 10.99 -20.47
N SER A 21 -12.99 11.95 -19.72
CA SER A 21 -12.13 12.85 -18.94
C SER A 21 -12.26 12.77 -17.42
N TYR A 22 -13.33 12.19 -16.87
CA TYR A 22 -13.52 12.13 -15.42
C TYR A 22 -14.19 10.83 -15.01
N ALA A 23 -13.69 10.23 -13.90
CA ALA A 23 -14.34 9.12 -13.26
C ALA A 23 -15.75 9.55 -12.80
N THR A 24 -16.75 8.75 -13.12
CA THR A 24 -18.13 8.99 -12.66
C THR A 24 -18.22 8.88 -11.15
N PRO A 25 -19.12 9.60 -10.47
CA PRO A 25 -19.31 9.46 -9.04
C PRO A 25 -19.71 8.02 -8.68
N LEU A 26 -19.08 7.49 -7.62
CA LEU A 26 -19.51 6.24 -7.01
C LEU A 26 -20.87 6.43 -6.35
N SER A 27 -21.77 5.47 -6.51
CA SER A 27 -23.15 5.56 -6.00
C SER A 27 -23.28 5.36 -4.48
N PHE A 28 -22.21 4.92 -3.82
CA PHE A 28 -22.15 4.67 -2.39
C PHE A 28 -20.81 5.15 -1.81
N ASN A 29 -20.76 5.40 -0.50
CA ASN A 29 -19.52 5.69 0.22
C ASN A 29 -19.37 4.69 1.37
N PRO A 30 -18.47 3.70 1.26
CA PRO A 30 -18.26 2.71 2.31
C PRO A 30 -17.23 3.16 3.36
N TRP A 31 -16.65 4.35 3.23
CA TRP A 31 -15.55 4.78 4.07
C TRP A 31 -16.02 5.74 5.17
N GLN A 32 -15.72 5.40 6.42
CA GLN A 32 -16.02 6.21 7.59
C GLN A 32 -14.75 6.71 8.24
N VAL A 33 -14.72 8.00 8.62
CA VAL A 33 -13.60 8.58 9.37
C VAL A 33 -13.63 8.04 10.80
N VAL A 34 -12.51 7.45 11.23
CA VAL A 34 -12.31 6.98 12.60
C VAL A 34 -11.41 7.95 13.33
N PRO A 35 -11.87 8.56 14.44
CA PRO A 35 -11.03 9.40 15.28
C PRO A 35 -9.89 8.59 15.90
N VAL A 36 -8.67 9.11 15.84
CA VAL A 36 -7.50 8.55 16.51
C VAL A 36 -6.86 9.60 17.41
N PRO A 37 -6.26 9.22 18.56
CA PRO A 37 -5.70 10.17 19.54
C PRO A 37 -4.30 10.68 19.14
N THR A 38 -4.10 11.01 17.86
CA THR A 38 -2.84 11.54 17.33
C THR A 38 -3.08 12.39 16.09
N ASP A 39 -2.23 13.40 15.88
CA ASP A 39 -2.17 14.23 14.67
C ASP A 39 -0.93 13.90 13.81
N THR A 40 -0.20 12.83 14.15
CA THR A 40 0.99 12.42 13.40
C THR A 40 0.62 11.72 12.10
N ASN A 41 1.60 11.58 11.20
CA ASN A 41 1.40 10.79 9.99
C ASN A 41 1.41 9.30 10.34
N LEU A 42 0.29 8.66 10.09
CA LEU A 42 0.15 7.21 10.20
C LEU A 42 0.85 6.53 9.02
N GLN A 43 1.42 5.33 9.22
CA GLN A 43 2.25 4.66 8.23
C GLN A 43 1.75 3.25 7.89
N ASP A 44 1.40 2.46 8.90
CA ASP A 44 1.01 1.06 8.69
C ASP A 44 0.03 0.56 9.76
N ILE A 45 -0.73 -0.47 9.43
CA ILE A 45 -1.75 -1.09 10.27
C ILE A 45 -1.73 -2.61 10.09
N ALA A 46 -1.83 -3.34 11.20
CA ALA A 46 -1.98 -4.80 11.18
C ALA A 46 -2.86 -5.26 12.32
N PHE A 47 -3.48 -6.42 12.15
CA PHE A 47 -4.27 -7.09 13.16
C PHE A 47 -3.62 -8.43 13.54
N THR A 48 -3.82 -8.84 14.78
CA THR A 48 -3.42 -10.16 15.27
C THR A 48 -4.30 -11.25 14.64
N GLY A 49 -4.17 -12.50 15.08
CA GLY A 49 -5.13 -13.55 14.71
C GLY A 49 -6.56 -13.28 15.18
N ASP A 50 -6.73 -12.40 16.17
CA ASP A 50 -8.03 -11.86 16.56
C ASP A 50 -8.35 -10.61 15.72
N PRO A 51 -9.37 -10.62 14.84
CA PRO A 51 -9.74 -9.49 14.00
C PRO A 51 -10.25 -8.26 14.78
N SER A 52 -10.50 -8.40 16.08
CA SER A 52 -10.83 -7.26 16.95
C SER A 52 -9.58 -6.55 17.47
N HIS A 53 -8.42 -7.22 17.54
CA HIS A 53 -7.20 -6.71 18.13
C HIS A 53 -6.17 -6.33 17.07
N GLY A 54 -5.81 -5.05 17.01
CA GLY A 54 -4.91 -4.51 15.99
C GLY A 54 -4.03 -3.36 16.46
N TRP A 55 -3.05 -3.06 15.63
CA TRP A 55 -2.00 -2.09 15.87
C TRP A 55 -1.85 -1.15 14.69
N LEU A 56 -1.69 0.13 14.98
CA LEU A 56 -1.47 1.20 14.01
C LEU A 56 -0.21 1.96 14.42
N VAL A 57 0.70 2.14 13.48
CA VAL A 57 1.99 2.78 13.73
C VAL A 57 2.21 3.99 12.85
N GLY A 58 3.07 4.92 13.31
CA GLY A 58 3.30 6.16 12.59
C GLY A 58 4.56 6.91 12.98
N SER A 59 4.63 8.17 12.56
CA SER A 59 5.69 9.09 12.91
C SER A 59 5.64 9.47 14.39
N ASN A 60 6.72 10.09 14.90
CA ASN A 60 6.83 10.53 16.29
C ASN A 60 6.63 9.40 17.31
N SER A 61 7.14 8.20 16.99
CA SER A 61 7.00 7.00 17.82
C SER A 61 5.55 6.61 18.14
N ALA A 62 4.59 7.05 17.31
CA ALA A 62 3.18 6.75 17.52
C ALA A 62 2.92 5.24 17.34
N ILE A 63 2.34 4.65 18.37
CA ILE A 63 1.82 3.28 18.38
C ILE A 63 0.43 3.35 19.02
N LEU A 64 -0.56 2.83 18.31
CA LEU A 64 -1.94 2.79 18.78
C LEU A 64 -2.45 1.35 18.74
N GLU A 65 -3.29 1.02 19.69
CA GLU A 65 -3.92 -0.28 19.83
C GLU A 65 -5.44 -0.15 19.72
N THR A 66 -6.07 -1.10 19.07
CA THR A 66 -7.52 -1.31 19.08
C THR A 66 -7.85 -2.71 19.58
N THR A 67 -8.98 -2.84 20.30
CA THR A 67 -9.53 -4.12 20.74
C THR A 67 -10.98 -4.32 20.28
N ASP A 68 -11.44 -3.48 19.33
CA ASP A 68 -12.83 -3.47 18.83
C ASP A 68 -12.90 -3.46 17.29
N GLY A 69 -11.84 -3.97 16.63
CA GLY A 69 -11.77 -4.08 15.17
C GLY A 69 -11.54 -2.74 14.48
N GLY A 70 -10.86 -1.81 15.15
CA GLY A 70 -10.49 -0.52 14.58
C GLY A 70 -11.60 0.52 14.67
N LYS A 71 -12.59 0.35 15.53
CA LYS A 71 -13.63 1.37 15.80
C LYS A 71 -13.10 2.47 16.71
N THR A 72 -12.30 2.07 17.71
CA THR A 72 -11.60 3.00 18.62
C THR A 72 -10.14 2.62 18.76
N TRP A 73 -9.30 3.62 19.03
CA TRP A 73 -7.85 3.47 19.12
C TRP A 73 -7.32 4.16 20.38
N GLN A 74 -6.36 3.53 21.03
CA GLN A 74 -5.70 4.05 22.24
C GLN A 74 -4.19 4.10 22.00
N GLU A 75 -3.57 5.20 22.42
CA GLU A 75 -2.11 5.33 22.37
C GLU A 75 -1.44 4.35 23.34
N ARG A 76 -0.39 3.68 22.87
CA ARG A 76 0.47 2.80 23.66
C ARG A 76 1.87 3.39 23.70
N LYS A 77 2.40 3.59 24.90
CA LYS A 77 3.78 4.09 25.10
C LYS A 77 4.70 2.92 25.37
N LEU A 78 5.78 2.85 24.60
CA LEU A 78 6.85 1.88 24.79
C LEU A 78 8.08 2.60 25.33
N GLU A 79 8.81 1.94 26.24
CA GLU A 79 10.05 2.47 26.81
C GLU A 79 11.20 2.26 25.79
N LEU A 80 11.30 3.17 24.82
CA LEU A 80 12.30 3.11 23.73
C LEU A 80 13.48 4.08 23.93
N GLY A 81 13.56 4.73 25.10
CA GLY A 81 14.52 5.82 25.39
C GLY A 81 14.09 7.15 24.78
N ASP A 82 15.01 8.11 24.71
CA ASP A 82 14.74 9.48 24.26
C ASP A 82 14.67 9.63 22.72
N GLN A 83 14.94 8.54 21.97
CA GLN A 83 14.96 8.56 20.52
C GLN A 83 13.53 8.60 19.96
N ASN A 84 13.29 9.54 19.05
CA ASN A 84 12.06 9.60 18.29
C ASN A 84 12.17 8.75 17.02
N TYR A 85 11.20 7.86 16.81
CA TYR A 85 11.16 6.94 15.68
C TYR A 85 10.02 7.28 14.73
N ARG A 86 10.25 7.03 13.44
CA ARG A 86 9.20 6.89 12.44
C ARG A 86 9.01 5.40 12.17
N PHE A 87 8.01 4.80 12.77
CA PHE A 87 7.65 3.41 12.47
C PHE A 87 7.11 3.33 11.05
N THR A 88 7.65 2.40 10.26
CA THR A 88 7.38 2.28 8.82
C THR A 88 6.51 1.10 8.48
N SER A 89 6.55 0.05 9.29
CA SER A 89 5.76 -1.17 9.04
C SER A 89 5.43 -1.88 10.34
N VAL A 90 4.27 -2.48 10.41
CA VAL A 90 3.80 -3.42 11.45
C VAL A 90 3.17 -4.64 10.79
N SER A 91 3.47 -5.82 11.32
CA SER A 91 2.90 -7.07 10.79
C SER A 91 2.68 -8.08 11.91
N PHE A 92 1.60 -8.84 11.81
CA PHE A 92 1.26 -9.92 12.71
C PHE A 92 0.95 -11.22 11.95
N ALA A 93 1.36 -12.34 12.56
CA ALA A 93 0.88 -13.67 12.24
C ALA A 93 0.41 -14.29 13.55
N ASP A 94 -0.90 -14.36 13.78
CA ASP A 94 -1.53 -14.65 15.06
C ASP A 94 -1.04 -13.66 16.14
N LYS A 95 -0.34 -14.13 17.17
CA LYS A 95 0.22 -13.29 18.26
C LYS A 95 1.66 -12.86 18.01
N GLU A 96 2.30 -13.42 17.01
CA GLU A 96 3.66 -13.05 16.59
C GLU A 96 3.63 -11.74 15.84
N GLY A 97 4.29 -10.72 16.36
CA GLY A 97 4.23 -9.38 15.78
C GLY A 97 5.58 -8.70 15.69
N TRP A 98 5.72 -7.84 14.68
CA TRP A 98 6.94 -7.13 14.38
C TRP A 98 6.66 -5.69 13.98
N ILE A 99 7.52 -4.75 14.40
CA ILE A 99 7.50 -3.35 13.98
C ILE A 99 8.90 -2.95 13.52
N THR A 100 8.98 -2.28 12.36
CA THR A 100 10.21 -1.64 11.87
C THR A 100 10.09 -0.13 11.84
N GLY A 101 11.23 0.57 11.83
CA GLY A 101 11.23 2.03 11.73
C GLY A 101 12.60 2.66 11.55
N GLU A 102 12.58 3.97 11.40
CA GLU A 102 13.74 4.85 11.25
C GLU A 102 13.86 5.84 12.42
N PRO A 103 15.08 6.14 12.86
CA PRO A 103 16.33 5.46 12.53
C PRO A 103 16.31 4.02 13.02
N GLY A 104 17.08 3.13 12.40
CA GLY A 104 17.04 1.67 12.53
C GLY A 104 16.53 1.10 13.85
N ILE A 105 15.29 0.65 13.87
CA ILE A 105 14.66 -0.05 14.99
C ILE A 105 13.87 -1.26 14.47
N LEU A 106 13.92 -2.33 15.26
CA LEU A 106 13.12 -3.53 15.06
C LEU A 106 12.59 -3.99 16.42
N LEU A 107 11.27 -4.10 16.52
CA LEU A 107 10.57 -4.59 17.71
C LEU A 107 9.90 -5.92 17.40
N HIS A 108 9.83 -6.77 18.40
CA HIS A 108 9.20 -8.09 18.33
C HIS A 108 8.31 -8.33 19.53
N THR A 109 7.19 -9.01 19.29
CA THR A 109 6.27 -9.53 20.31
C THR A 109 5.85 -10.95 19.93
N SER A 110 5.64 -11.80 20.95
CA SER A 110 5.03 -13.15 20.81
C SER A 110 3.69 -13.26 21.55
N ASP A 111 3.20 -12.17 22.12
CA ASP A 111 1.99 -12.14 22.97
C ASP A 111 0.90 -11.17 22.47
N GLY A 112 0.93 -10.87 21.15
CA GLY A 112 -0.05 -9.99 20.49
C GLY A 112 0.20 -8.51 20.77
N GLY A 113 1.40 -8.14 21.25
CA GLY A 113 1.76 -6.76 21.55
C GLY A 113 1.52 -6.37 23.02
N SER A 114 1.15 -7.31 23.89
CA SER A 114 1.08 -7.05 25.35
C SER A 114 2.45 -6.64 25.90
N SER A 115 3.52 -7.22 25.33
CA SER A 115 4.91 -6.81 25.57
C SER A 115 5.69 -6.73 24.25
N TRP A 116 6.65 -5.81 24.18
CA TRP A 116 7.51 -5.61 23.03
C TRP A 116 8.99 -5.64 23.44
N SER A 117 9.79 -6.34 22.69
CA SER A 117 11.24 -6.43 22.86
C SER A 117 11.97 -5.81 21.68
N ARG A 118 13.02 -5.04 21.94
CA ARG A 118 13.89 -4.51 20.89
C ARG A 118 14.86 -5.60 20.42
N ILE A 119 14.88 -5.86 19.12
CA ILE A 119 15.84 -6.77 18.49
C ILE A 119 17.08 -5.98 18.07
N PRO A 120 18.28 -6.38 18.50
CA PRO A 120 19.50 -5.73 18.06
C PRO A 120 19.70 -5.87 16.56
N LEU A 121 20.02 -4.77 15.90
CA LEU A 121 20.36 -4.75 14.48
C LEU A 121 21.88 -4.78 14.31
N SER A 122 22.35 -5.51 13.30
CA SER A 122 23.76 -5.53 12.95
C SER A 122 24.20 -4.16 12.39
N GLU A 123 25.35 -3.68 12.80
CA GLU A 123 25.97 -2.49 12.21
C GLU A 123 26.32 -2.65 10.72
N LYS A 124 26.38 -3.91 10.25
CA LYS A 124 26.62 -4.25 8.84
C LYS A 124 25.32 -4.36 8.02
N LEU A 125 24.15 -4.10 8.63
CA LEU A 125 22.89 -4.13 7.90
C LEU A 125 22.88 -3.04 6.81
N PRO A 126 22.74 -3.39 5.53
CA PRO A 126 22.70 -2.40 4.46
C PRO A 126 21.35 -1.66 4.50
N GLY A 127 21.43 -0.35 4.76
CA GLY A 127 20.25 0.50 4.95
C GLY A 127 19.53 0.28 6.29
N SER A 128 18.40 0.93 6.47
CA SER A 128 17.53 0.75 7.65
C SER A 128 16.42 -0.26 7.35
N PRO A 129 15.88 -0.96 8.39
CA PRO A 129 14.66 -1.73 8.24
C PRO A 129 13.54 -0.88 7.64
N ASN A 130 12.84 -1.42 6.64
CA ASN A 130 11.81 -0.70 5.90
C ASN A 130 10.44 -1.35 6.06
N THR A 131 10.29 -2.61 5.65
CA THR A 131 9.08 -3.40 5.85
C THR A 131 9.40 -4.67 6.61
N VAL A 132 8.44 -5.18 7.36
CA VAL A 132 8.52 -6.47 8.02
C VAL A 132 7.23 -7.24 7.76
N LEU A 133 7.35 -8.56 7.58
CA LEU A 133 6.24 -9.48 7.50
C LEU A 133 6.44 -10.62 8.49
N ALA A 134 5.52 -10.77 9.43
CA ALA A 134 5.42 -11.93 10.29
C ALA A 134 4.99 -13.16 9.46
N LEU A 135 5.70 -14.27 9.59
CA LEU A 135 5.43 -15.51 8.85
C LEU A 135 4.88 -16.65 9.74
N GLY A 136 4.74 -16.40 11.02
CA GLY A 136 4.35 -17.36 12.04
C GLY A 136 5.30 -17.30 13.24
N PRO A 137 5.20 -18.25 14.18
CA PRO A 137 6.01 -18.25 15.39
C PRO A 137 7.51 -18.15 15.08
N ASP A 138 8.18 -17.23 15.77
CA ASP A 138 9.62 -16.96 15.66
C ASP A 138 10.13 -16.62 14.25
N SER A 139 9.23 -16.39 13.27
CA SER A 139 9.59 -16.27 11.85
C SER A 139 9.11 -14.95 11.25
N ALA A 140 10.01 -14.26 10.56
CA ALA A 140 9.69 -13.03 9.81
C ALA A 140 10.60 -12.84 8.59
N GLU A 141 10.10 -12.09 7.62
CA GLU A 141 10.90 -11.48 6.57
C GLU A 141 11.00 -9.96 6.81
N MET A 142 12.16 -9.39 6.55
CA MET A 142 12.41 -7.97 6.65
C MET A 142 13.10 -7.47 5.39
N THR A 143 12.65 -6.32 4.88
CA THR A 143 13.38 -5.62 3.82
C THR A 143 14.03 -4.35 4.36
N THR A 144 15.05 -3.86 3.67
CA THR A 144 15.71 -2.60 4.03
C THR A 144 15.42 -1.51 3.00
N THR A 145 15.74 -0.26 3.35
CA THR A 145 15.61 0.91 2.46
C THR A 145 16.44 0.85 1.19
N VAL A 146 17.37 -0.11 1.10
CA VAL A 146 18.16 -0.39 -0.09
C VAL A 146 17.78 -1.71 -0.77
N GLY A 147 16.65 -2.31 -0.38
CA GLY A 147 16.12 -3.51 -1.02
C GLY A 147 16.91 -4.79 -0.71
N ALA A 148 17.62 -4.86 0.41
CA ALA A 148 18.08 -6.14 0.93
C ALA A 148 16.91 -6.88 1.58
N ILE A 149 16.86 -8.21 1.43
CA ILE A 149 15.83 -9.08 1.98
C ILE A 149 16.47 -10.03 2.97
N TYR A 150 15.91 -10.11 4.17
CA TYR A 150 16.36 -10.98 5.25
C TYR A 150 15.22 -11.81 5.79
N GLN A 151 15.53 -13.02 6.25
CA GLN A 151 14.58 -13.90 6.93
C GLN A 151 15.16 -14.36 8.28
N THR A 152 14.33 -14.38 9.30
CA THR A 152 14.59 -15.03 10.59
C THR A 152 13.65 -16.21 10.80
N LYS A 153 14.09 -17.19 11.61
CA LYS A 153 13.30 -18.36 12.08
C LYS A 153 13.56 -18.64 13.57
N ASP A 154 14.08 -17.66 14.29
CA ASP A 154 14.50 -17.78 15.69
C ASP A 154 14.22 -16.50 16.49
N ALA A 155 13.10 -15.85 16.21
CA ALA A 155 12.65 -14.62 16.85
C ALA A 155 13.66 -13.45 16.70
N GLY A 156 14.35 -13.39 15.55
CA GLY A 156 15.28 -12.31 15.23
C GLY A 156 16.67 -12.44 15.87
N LYS A 157 17.00 -13.58 16.48
CA LYS A 157 18.36 -13.85 17.01
C LYS A 157 19.38 -13.92 15.88
N THR A 158 18.98 -14.57 14.77
CA THR A 158 19.78 -14.59 13.53
C THR A 158 18.95 -14.22 12.32
N TRP A 159 19.59 -13.60 11.34
CA TRP A 159 18.99 -13.18 10.08
C TRP A 159 19.79 -13.72 8.90
N LYS A 160 19.12 -14.45 8.01
CA LYS A 160 19.70 -14.94 6.76
C LYS A 160 19.35 -13.99 5.63
N ALA A 161 20.37 -13.51 4.91
CA ALA A 161 20.16 -12.76 3.66
C ALA A 161 19.57 -13.69 2.59
N MET A 162 18.53 -13.23 1.91
CA MET A 162 17.84 -13.95 0.84
C MET A 162 18.35 -13.53 -0.53
N VAL A 163 18.98 -12.36 -0.64
CA VAL A 163 19.64 -11.82 -1.82
C VAL A 163 21.12 -11.61 -1.56
N GLU A 164 21.97 -11.82 -2.56
CA GLU A 164 23.41 -11.62 -2.44
C GLU A 164 23.76 -10.12 -2.41
N GLU A 165 23.03 -9.31 -3.20
CA GLU A 165 23.24 -7.86 -3.27
C GLU A 165 21.90 -7.11 -3.18
N ALA A 166 21.92 -5.98 -2.50
CA ALA A 166 20.80 -5.07 -2.42
C ALA A 166 20.56 -4.39 -3.78
N VAL A 167 19.30 -4.12 -4.13
CA VAL A 167 18.92 -3.51 -5.41
C VAL A 167 19.29 -2.02 -5.51
N GLY A 168 19.67 -1.41 -4.42
CA GLY A 168 19.88 0.04 -4.26
C GLY A 168 18.69 0.72 -3.60
N VAL A 169 18.80 2.03 -3.35
CA VAL A 169 17.76 2.78 -2.62
C VAL A 169 16.41 2.64 -3.33
N VAL A 170 15.43 2.15 -2.59
CA VAL A 170 14.06 1.92 -3.09
C VAL A 170 13.11 3.04 -2.63
N ARG A 171 12.16 3.37 -3.50
CA ARG A 171 11.04 4.25 -3.19
C ARG A 171 9.89 3.48 -2.54
N ASN A 172 9.63 2.30 -3.07
CA ASN A 172 8.60 1.37 -2.64
C ASN A 172 9.12 -0.06 -2.83
N ILE A 173 8.68 -0.94 -1.97
CA ILE A 173 8.90 -2.37 -2.06
C ILE A 173 7.62 -3.08 -1.62
N SER A 174 7.13 -4.02 -2.42
CA SER A 174 5.93 -4.79 -2.16
C SER A 174 6.21 -6.28 -2.29
N ARG A 175 5.50 -7.08 -1.50
CA ARG A 175 5.59 -8.54 -1.48
C ARG A 175 4.26 -9.16 -1.88
N SER A 176 4.30 -10.20 -2.69
CA SER A 176 3.14 -11.05 -3.01
C SER A 176 2.93 -12.11 -1.92
N GLU A 177 1.76 -12.74 -1.92
CA GLU A 177 1.43 -13.83 -0.99
C GLU A 177 2.38 -15.03 -1.15
N ASP A 178 2.82 -15.34 -2.38
CA ASP A 178 3.76 -16.42 -2.70
C ASP A 178 5.24 -16.06 -2.49
N GLY A 179 5.52 -14.89 -1.90
CA GLY A 179 6.87 -14.48 -1.47
C GLY A 179 7.70 -13.77 -2.51
N LYS A 180 7.16 -13.40 -3.66
CA LYS A 180 7.84 -12.58 -4.66
C LYS A 180 7.87 -11.13 -4.22
N TYR A 181 8.88 -10.40 -4.67
CA TYR A 181 9.02 -8.98 -4.38
C TYR A 181 9.10 -8.15 -5.67
N VAL A 182 8.54 -6.96 -5.61
CA VAL A 182 8.76 -5.89 -6.60
C VAL A 182 9.25 -4.65 -5.88
N ALA A 183 10.29 -4.01 -6.42
CA ALA A 183 10.91 -2.81 -5.85
C ALA A 183 10.99 -1.71 -6.90
N VAL A 184 10.50 -0.51 -6.57
CA VAL A 184 10.63 0.70 -7.40
C VAL A 184 11.89 1.45 -6.98
N SER A 185 12.75 1.80 -7.94
CA SER A 185 13.95 2.58 -7.68
C SER A 185 13.62 3.96 -7.08
N ALA A 186 14.50 4.53 -6.27
CA ALA A 186 14.29 5.84 -5.61
C ALA A 186 13.91 6.96 -6.59
N LYS A 187 14.48 6.94 -7.80
CA LYS A 187 14.17 7.90 -8.87
C LYS A 187 12.90 7.56 -9.65
N GLY A 188 12.35 6.34 -9.49
CA GLY A 188 11.17 5.88 -10.20
C GLY A 188 11.37 5.65 -11.70
N ASN A 189 12.59 5.42 -12.17
CA ASN A 189 12.91 5.25 -13.58
C ASN A 189 12.93 3.77 -14.02
N PHE A 190 13.08 2.84 -13.08
CA PHE A 190 13.00 1.40 -13.29
C PHE A 190 12.40 0.71 -12.06
N TYR A 191 12.06 -0.56 -12.20
CA TYR A 191 11.70 -1.44 -11.11
C TYR A 191 12.49 -2.74 -11.20
N SER A 192 12.52 -3.49 -10.12
CA SER A 192 13.16 -4.79 -10.05
C SER A 192 12.25 -5.81 -9.40
N THR A 193 12.34 -7.06 -9.83
CA THR A 193 11.62 -8.20 -9.24
C THR A 193 12.57 -9.19 -8.62
N TRP A 194 12.10 -9.90 -7.62
CA TRP A 194 12.81 -11.01 -7.01
C TRP A 194 11.82 -12.11 -6.65
N GLU A 195 12.22 -13.35 -6.86
CA GLU A 195 11.44 -14.54 -6.51
C GLU A 195 12.24 -15.46 -5.56
N PRO A 196 11.56 -16.21 -4.67
CA PRO A 196 12.21 -17.16 -3.78
C PRO A 196 13.12 -18.11 -4.54
N GLY A 197 14.38 -18.20 -4.06
CA GLY A 197 15.42 -19.02 -4.69
C GLY A 197 16.33 -18.29 -5.68
N GLN A 198 15.96 -17.10 -6.15
CA GLN A 198 16.86 -16.25 -6.93
C GLN A 198 17.95 -15.65 -6.02
N LYS A 199 19.16 -15.51 -6.56
CA LYS A 199 20.31 -14.92 -5.83
C LYS A 199 20.34 -13.40 -5.91
N ALA A 200 19.80 -12.84 -7.00
CA ALA A 200 19.84 -11.42 -7.29
C ALA A 200 18.50 -10.90 -7.79
N TRP A 201 18.28 -9.61 -7.65
CA TRP A 201 17.16 -8.91 -8.25
C TRP A 201 17.30 -8.87 -9.78
N VAL A 202 16.17 -9.00 -10.48
CA VAL A 202 16.05 -8.82 -11.94
C VAL A 202 15.54 -7.40 -12.18
N GLN A 203 16.34 -6.58 -12.88
CA GLN A 203 15.98 -5.20 -13.20
C GLN A 203 15.22 -5.13 -14.52
N HIS A 204 14.11 -4.37 -14.51
CA HIS A 204 13.25 -4.13 -15.68
C HIS A 204 13.29 -2.66 -16.08
N GLN A 205 13.65 -2.40 -17.32
CA GLN A 205 13.63 -1.07 -17.93
C GLN A 205 12.23 -0.79 -18.49
N ARG A 206 11.78 0.45 -18.34
CA ARG A 206 10.50 0.88 -18.94
C ARG A 206 10.74 1.81 -20.12
N ASN A 207 9.97 1.61 -21.19
CA ASN A 207 9.96 2.50 -22.35
C ASN A 207 9.11 3.76 -22.15
N ASN A 208 8.66 4.03 -20.91
CA ASN A 208 7.81 5.17 -20.56
C ASN A 208 8.63 6.17 -19.73
N SER A 209 8.61 7.45 -20.09
CA SER A 209 9.32 8.54 -19.41
C SER A 209 8.67 8.94 -18.05
N LYS A 210 7.46 8.47 -17.76
CA LYS A 210 6.78 8.81 -16.50
C LYS A 210 7.38 8.05 -15.33
N ARG A 211 7.74 8.79 -14.28
CA ARG A 211 8.34 8.21 -13.07
C ARG A 211 7.33 7.36 -12.29
N LEU A 212 7.75 6.18 -11.91
CA LEU A 212 7.02 5.29 -11.03
C LEU A 212 6.85 5.91 -9.65
N GLN A 213 5.67 5.77 -9.07
CA GLN A 213 5.36 6.20 -7.71
C GLN A 213 5.28 4.98 -6.78
N ASN A 214 4.51 3.98 -7.17
CA ASN A 214 4.24 2.79 -6.39
C ASN A 214 3.99 1.60 -7.33
N MET A 215 4.25 0.39 -6.85
CA MET A 215 3.98 -0.88 -7.53
C MET A 215 3.62 -1.95 -6.51
N GLY A 216 2.84 -2.93 -6.92
CA GLY A 216 2.52 -4.08 -6.09
C GLY A 216 1.86 -5.20 -6.90
N PHE A 217 1.37 -6.18 -6.17
CA PHE A 217 0.72 -7.36 -6.70
C PHE A 217 -0.78 -7.27 -6.49
N GLY A 218 -1.55 -7.66 -7.49
CA GLY A 218 -3.00 -7.78 -7.42
C GLY A 218 -3.46 -9.16 -6.95
N LYS A 219 -4.65 -9.24 -6.36
CA LYS A 219 -5.30 -10.53 -6.03
C LYS A 219 -5.68 -11.35 -7.27
N ASP A 220 -5.61 -10.75 -8.44
CA ASP A 220 -5.81 -11.37 -9.76
C ASP A 220 -4.50 -11.90 -10.38
N GLY A 221 -3.39 -11.81 -9.65
CA GLY A 221 -2.06 -12.26 -10.08
C GLY A 221 -1.29 -11.26 -10.95
N ARG A 222 -1.88 -10.11 -11.30
CA ARG A 222 -1.21 -9.06 -12.07
C ARG A 222 -0.32 -8.19 -11.20
N LEU A 223 0.74 -7.65 -11.78
CA LEU A 223 1.41 -6.48 -11.23
C LEU A 223 0.59 -5.23 -11.57
N TRP A 224 0.56 -4.30 -10.65
CA TRP A 224 0.03 -2.96 -10.90
C TRP A 224 1.11 -1.90 -10.69
N VAL A 225 0.99 -0.79 -11.39
CA VAL A 225 1.91 0.33 -11.29
C VAL A 225 1.14 1.66 -11.25
N LEU A 226 1.54 2.52 -10.33
CA LEU A 226 1.15 3.92 -10.29
C LEU A 226 2.32 4.78 -10.73
N ALA A 227 2.08 5.75 -11.62
CA ALA A 227 3.11 6.64 -12.13
C ALA A 227 2.66 8.12 -12.02
N ARG A 228 3.63 9.02 -12.14
CA ARG A 228 3.38 10.47 -12.08
C ARG A 228 2.32 10.90 -13.08
N GLY A 229 1.49 11.88 -12.66
CA GLY A 229 0.37 12.40 -13.45
C GLY A 229 -0.86 11.51 -13.41
N GLY A 230 -1.01 10.69 -12.36
CA GLY A 230 -2.19 9.86 -12.14
C GLY A 230 -2.30 8.67 -13.09
N GLN A 231 -1.20 8.21 -13.67
CA GLN A 231 -1.21 7.04 -14.53
C GLN A 231 -1.24 5.74 -13.73
N LEU A 232 -2.04 4.81 -14.21
CA LEU A 232 -2.20 3.46 -13.71
C LEU A 232 -2.08 2.46 -14.86
N GLN A 233 -1.39 1.35 -14.63
CA GLN A 233 -1.30 0.22 -15.57
C GLN A 233 -1.32 -1.09 -14.80
N PHE A 234 -1.80 -2.14 -15.46
CA PHE A 234 -1.68 -3.52 -15.00
C PHE A 234 -0.82 -4.32 -15.96
N SER A 235 -0.09 -5.31 -15.46
CA SER A 235 0.56 -6.29 -16.31
C SER A 235 -0.46 -7.29 -16.86
N SER A 236 -0.10 -8.00 -17.92
CA SER A 236 -0.83 -9.18 -18.37
C SER A 236 -0.79 -10.28 -17.29
N THR A 237 -1.83 -11.12 -17.25
CA THR A 237 -1.84 -12.33 -16.42
C THR A 237 -0.97 -13.45 -17.01
N GLU A 238 -0.74 -13.42 -18.31
CA GLU A 238 0.04 -14.45 -19.02
C GLU A 238 1.53 -14.14 -18.99
N ASP A 239 1.88 -12.86 -19.10
CA ASP A 239 3.27 -12.39 -19.09
C ASP A 239 3.38 -11.09 -18.29
N PRO A 240 4.02 -11.10 -17.10
CA PRO A 240 4.15 -9.93 -16.25
C PRO A 240 5.05 -8.82 -16.83
N GLU A 241 5.77 -9.08 -17.93
CA GLU A 241 6.54 -8.04 -18.63
C GLU A 241 5.72 -7.30 -19.70
N VAL A 242 4.54 -7.83 -20.06
CA VAL A 242 3.59 -7.17 -20.96
C VAL A 242 2.63 -6.33 -20.16
N TRP A 243 2.54 -5.05 -20.46
CA TRP A 243 1.71 -4.08 -19.77
C TRP A 243 0.54 -3.62 -20.63
N ASP A 244 -0.65 -3.53 -20.01
CA ASP A 244 -1.83 -2.94 -20.64
C ASP A 244 -1.59 -1.47 -20.98
N GLU A 245 -2.50 -0.88 -21.78
CA GLU A 245 -2.45 0.54 -22.08
C GLU A 245 -2.59 1.38 -20.79
N ALA A 246 -1.80 2.46 -20.69
CA ALA A 246 -1.82 3.32 -19.53
C ALA A 246 -3.16 4.06 -19.39
N GLN A 247 -3.81 3.89 -18.26
CA GLN A 247 -5.05 4.56 -17.91
C GLN A 247 -4.77 5.82 -17.11
N ASN A 248 -5.62 6.83 -17.30
CA ASN A 248 -5.66 8.06 -16.51
C ASN A 248 -7.10 8.24 -16.00
N PRO A 249 -7.49 7.58 -14.90
CA PRO A 249 -8.86 7.60 -14.40
C PRO A 249 -9.38 8.99 -14.05
N GLU A 250 -8.48 9.89 -13.68
CA GLU A 250 -8.77 11.31 -13.46
C GLU A 250 -7.79 12.18 -14.24
N PHE A 251 -8.28 12.76 -15.33
CA PHE A 251 -7.50 13.67 -16.16
C PHE A 251 -7.19 14.95 -15.35
N SER A 252 -5.93 15.14 -14.98
CA SER A 252 -5.42 16.37 -14.35
C SER A 252 -5.39 16.47 -12.83
N THR A 253 -5.22 15.39 -12.07
CA THR A 253 -4.84 15.61 -10.69
C THR A 253 -3.35 15.92 -10.61
N SER A 254 -3.01 17.13 -10.17
CA SER A 254 -1.63 17.50 -9.84
C SER A 254 -1.04 16.66 -8.68
N TRP A 255 -1.89 15.95 -7.95
CA TRP A 255 -1.56 15.25 -6.69
C TRP A 255 -1.13 13.79 -6.86
N GLY A 256 -1.44 13.16 -7.98
CA GLY A 256 -1.04 11.78 -8.25
C GLY A 256 -1.78 10.72 -7.41
N LEU A 257 -1.69 9.48 -7.88
CA LEU A 257 -2.14 8.29 -7.18
C LEU A 257 -0.99 7.78 -6.30
N LEU A 258 -1.28 7.34 -5.07
CA LEU A 258 -0.27 7.02 -4.07
C LEU A 258 -0.24 5.53 -3.73
N ASP A 259 -1.40 4.89 -3.63
CA ASP A 259 -1.48 3.47 -3.29
C ASP A 259 -2.71 2.80 -3.92
N LEU A 260 -2.66 1.47 -4.06
CA LEU A 260 -3.70 0.64 -4.65
C LEU A 260 -3.87 -0.65 -3.85
N ALA A 261 -5.12 -1.01 -3.57
CA ALA A 261 -5.45 -2.29 -2.94
C ALA A 261 -6.66 -2.95 -3.57
N TYR A 262 -6.63 -4.27 -3.59
CA TYR A 262 -7.73 -5.12 -4.02
C TYR A 262 -8.58 -5.52 -2.81
N ARG A 263 -9.87 -5.18 -2.83
CA ARG A 263 -10.84 -5.77 -1.90
C ARG A 263 -11.20 -7.19 -2.34
N THR A 264 -11.54 -7.32 -3.61
CA THR A 264 -11.76 -8.61 -4.30
C THR A 264 -11.00 -8.60 -5.63
N PRO A 265 -10.90 -9.69 -6.39
CA PRO A 265 -10.27 -9.67 -7.71
C PRO A 265 -10.88 -8.66 -8.69
N ASN A 266 -12.15 -8.30 -8.52
CA ASN A 266 -12.85 -7.34 -9.38
C ASN A 266 -12.98 -5.94 -8.76
N GLU A 267 -12.91 -5.81 -7.43
CA GLU A 267 -13.03 -4.53 -6.75
C GLU A 267 -11.66 -4.02 -6.30
N ILE A 268 -11.26 -2.92 -6.92
CA ILE A 268 -9.95 -2.29 -6.73
C ILE A 268 -10.14 -0.85 -6.29
N TRP A 269 -9.43 -0.46 -5.25
CA TRP A 269 -9.43 0.91 -4.73
C TRP A 269 -8.06 1.56 -4.94
N VAL A 270 -8.06 2.84 -5.31
CA VAL A 270 -6.85 3.63 -5.52
C VAL A 270 -6.95 4.91 -4.72
N ALA A 271 -6.00 5.09 -3.81
CA ALA A 271 -5.87 6.25 -2.95
C ALA A 271 -4.86 7.25 -3.52
N GLY A 272 -5.10 8.54 -3.30
CA GLY A 272 -4.25 9.60 -3.84
C GLY A 272 -4.16 10.84 -2.96
N GLY A 273 -3.55 11.88 -3.50
CA GLY A 273 -3.42 13.17 -2.83
C GLY A 273 -4.74 13.92 -2.72
N SER A 274 -4.87 14.78 -1.68
CA SER A 274 -6.03 15.65 -1.45
C SER A 274 -7.38 14.92 -1.37
N GLY A 275 -7.44 13.78 -0.67
CA GLY A 275 -8.67 13.00 -0.51
C GLY A 275 -9.13 12.29 -1.77
N ASN A 276 -8.28 12.15 -2.78
CA ASN A 276 -8.65 11.48 -4.02
C ASN A 276 -8.77 9.97 -3.78
N LEU A 277 -9.95 9.41 -4.01
CA LEU A 277 -10.25 8.00 -3.88
C LEU A 277 -11.07 7.51 -5.07
N LEU A 278 -10.56 6.49 -5.73
CA LEU A 278 -11.16 5.88 -6.90
C LEU A 278 -11.46 4.42 -6.62
N CYS A 279 -12.55 3.92 -7.21
CA CYS A 279 -12.96 2.52 -7.16
C CYS A 279 -13.22 1.99 -8.56
N SER A 280 -12.74 0.79 -8.82
CA SER A 280 -13.15 -0.03 -9.96
C SER A 280 -13.92 -1.25 -9.43
N LEU A 281 -15.02 -1.59 -10.08
CA LEU A 281 -15.86 -2.76 -9.76
C LEU A 281 -15.75 -3.86 -10.83
N ASP A 282 -14.88 -3.68 -11.81
CA ASP A 282 -14.75 -4.53 -13.00
C ASP A 282 -13.29 -4.95 -13.29
N GLY A 283 -12.47 -5.01 -12.25
CA GLY A 283 -11.07 -5.45 -12.35
C GLY A 283 -10.14 -4.42 -12.98
N GLY A 284 -10.45 -3.12 -12.82
CA GLY A 284 -9.62 -2.02 -13.29
C GLY A 284 -9.91 -1.55 -14.72
N LYS A 285 -11.02 -1.99 -15.32
CA LYS A 285 -11.40 -1.58 -16.67
C LYS A 285 -12.05 -0.19 -16.68
N THR A 286 -12.94 0.07 -15.71
CA THR A 286 -13.57 1.38 -15.53
C THR A 286 -13.40 1.86 -14.08
N TRP A 287 -13.42 3.19 -13.87
CA TRP A 287 -13.17 3.81 -12.59
C TRP A 287 -14.28 4.77 -12.21
N GLN A 288 -14.61 4.78 -10.94
CA GLN A 288 -15.56 5.69 -10.31
C GLN A 288 -14.87 6.44 -9.18
N LYS A 289 -15.27 7.69 -8.94
CA LYS A 289 -14.71 8.50 -7.86
C LYS A 289 -15.62 8.46 -6.64
N ASP A 290 -15.05 8.16 -5.49
CA ASP A 290 -15.72 8.34 -4.21
C ASP A 290 -15.70 9.82 -3.82
N ARG A 291 -16.85 10.47 -3.89
CA ARG A 291 -17.03 11.88 -3.53
C ARG A 291 -17.41 12.09 -2.07
N GLY A 292 -17.72 11.02 -1.34
CA GLY A 292 -18.07 11.08 0.07
C GLY A 292 -16.91 11.57 0.94
N ILE A 293 -15.67 11.31 0.50
CA ILE A 293 -14.45 11.75 1.20
C ILE A 293 -13.70 12.88 0.48
N GLU A 294 -14.24 13.45 -0.60
CA GLU A 294 -13.56 14.49 -1.40
C GLU A 294 -13.18 15.74 -0.59
N ASN A 295 -13.91 16.02 0.50
CA ASN A 295 -13.66 17.15 1.39
C ASN A 295 -12.63 16.85 2.50
N VAL A 296 -12.03 15.66 2.52
CA VAL A 296 -10.98 15.32 3.47
C VAL A 296 -9.66 15.92 2.98
N PRO A 297 -9.13 16.98 3.63
CA PRO A 297 -7.93 17.69 3.13
C PRO A 297 -6.65 16.94 3.52
N SER A 298 -6.53 15.69 3.08
CA SER A 298 -5.42 14.81 3.45
C SER A 298 -4.93 14.01 2.25
N ASN A 299 -3.63 13.73 2.22
CA ASN A 299 -3.11 12.71 1.33
C ASN A 299 -3.40 11.33 1.94
N LEU A 300 -3.96 10.45 1.12
CA LEU A 300 -4.27 9.07 1.45
C LEU A 300 -3.06 8.21 1.04
N TYR A 301 -2.20 7.84 2.01
CA TYR A 301 -0.90 7.24 1.71
C TYR A 301 -0.95 5.75 1.46
N LYS A 302 -1.82 5.07 2.18
CA LYS A 302 -1.91 3.62 2.16
C LYS A 302 -3.37 3.18 2.24
N ILE A 303 -3.70 2.20 1.44
CA ILE A 303 -4.97 1.49 1.51
C ILE A 303 -4.69 0.00 1.69
N VAL A 304 -5.40 -0.65 2.59
CA VAL A 304 -5.23 -2.07 2.87
C VAL A 304 -6.58 -2.72 3.12
N PHE A 305 -6.77 -3.91 2.57
CA PHE A 305 -7.85 -4.81 2.93
C PHE A 305 -7.26 -6.07 3.55
N LEU A 306 -7.52 -6.26 4.84
CA LEU A 306 -7.11 -7.44 5.60
C LEU A 306 -8.02 -8.62 5.26
N THR A 307 -9.33 -8.34 5.17
CA THR A 307 -10.34 -9.20 4.59
C THR A 307 -11.24 -8.36 3.66
N PRO A 308 -12.12 -8.95 2.86
CA PRO A 308 -13.09 -8.17 2.07
C PRO A 308 -13.99 -7.26 2.92
N GLU A 309 -14.19 -7.58 4.19
CA GLU A 309 -15.06 -6.84 5.13
C GLU A 309 -14.27 -5.85 6.01
N GLN A 310 -12.94 -6.00 6.08
CA GLN A 310 -12.09 -5.18 6.94
C GLN A 310 -11.00 -4.47 6.13
N GLY A 311 -11.24 -3.22 5.85
CA GLY A 311 -10.31 -2.34 5.12
C GLY A 311 -10.05 -1.03 5.85
N PHE A 312 -8.88 -0.46 5.58
CA PHE A 312 -8.46 0.83 6.14
C PHE A 312 -7.74 1.68 5.10
N ILE A 313 -7.92 2.99 5.20
CA ILE A 313 -7.10 3.99 4.50
C ILE A 313 -6.41 4.86 5.53
N ILE A 314 -5.11 5.02 5.36
CA ILE A 314 -4.23 5.76 6.25
C ILE A 314 -3.76 7.03 5.54
N GLY A 315 -3.84 8.17 6.24
CA GLY A 315 -3.48 9.47 5.69
C GLY A 315 -2.63 10.34 6.62
N GLN A 316 -2.47 11.58 6.20
CA GLN A 316 -1.76 12.60 6.95
C GLN A 316 -2.54 13.03 8.20
N LYS A 317 -1.79 13.54 9.20
CA LYS A 317 -2.36 14.18 10.39
C LYS A 317 -3.40 13.34 11.13
N GLY A 318 -3.07 12.07 11.36
CA GLY A 318 -3.95 11.15 12.09
C GLY A 318 -5.21 10.71 11.32
N LEU A 319 -5.28 10.96 10.01
CA LEU A 319 -6.43 10.49 9.25
C LEU A 319 -6.44 8.97 9.16
N LEU A 320 -7.52 8.37 9.61
CA LEU A 320 -7.84 6.96 9.45
C LEU A 320 -9.27 6.85 8.92
N LEU A 321 -9.45 6.12 7.82
CA LEU A 321 -10.76 5.71 7.32
C LEU A 321 -10.87 4.19 7.49
N LYS A 322 -12.06 3.75 7.87
CA LYS A 322 -12.43 2.34 7.99
C LYS A 322 -13.49 2.00 6.95
N TYR A 323 -13.33 0.86 6.28
CA TYR A 323 -14.33 0.31 5.38
C TYR A 323 -15.51 -0.25 6.17
N GLU A 324 -16.71 0.17 5.81
CA GLU A 324 -17.97 -0.39 6.30
C GLU A 324 -18.80 -0.82 5.11
N GLN A 325 -19.10 -2.10 5.06
CA GLN A 325 -19.90 -2.61 3.95
C GLN A 325 -21.25 -1.88 3.92
N PRO A 326 -21.67 -1.31 2.76
CA PRO A 326 -22.97 -0.69 2.67
C PRO A 326 -24.04 -1.71 3.11
N SER A 327 -24.90 -1.32 4.04
CA SER A 327 -26.05 -2.16 4.39
C SER A 327 -26.85 -2.38 3.11
N GLU A 328 -27.06 -3.63 2.71
CA GLU A 328 -28.07 -3.93 1.70
C GLU A 328 -29.39 -3.39 2.25
N THR A 329 -29.78 -2.20 1.77
CA THR A 329 -31.12 -1.69 2.00
C THR A 329 -32.06 -2.61 1.26
N ALA A 330 -32.80 -3.41 2.03
CA ALA A 330 -33.84 -4.31 1.59
C ALA A 330 -34.91 -3.58 0.75
#